data_d32074ef2a3c5c537d83bb23da0957fa
#
_entry.id   d32074ef2a3c5c537d83bb23da0957fa
#
_cell.length_a   1.000
_cell.length_b   1.000
_cell.length_c   1.000
_cell.angle_alpha   90.00
_cell.angle_beta   90.00
_cell.angle_gamma   90.00
#
_symmetry.space_group_name_H-M   'P 1'
#
loop_
_entity.id
_entity.type
_entity.pdbx_description
1 polymer ?
#
loop_
_entity_poly.entity_id
_entity_poly.type
_entity_poly.pdbx_seq_one_letter_code
_entity_poly.pdbx_strand_id
1 'polypeptide(L)'
;MDITRATPLLGGLSPQSFMRRHWQKKPLLVRQAVPGGLALLSRAELFELAARDDVESRLIVHDAGAWSLRHGPLKRRAIPSLKRPHWTLLVQGLDLHVNAAHQLLQRFRFVDRKSVV
;
A
#
# COMPACT_ATOMS: atom_id res chain seq x y z
N MET A 1 2.86 6.54 20.60
CA MET A 1 2.28 7.56 19.69
C MET A 1 1.40 8.51 20.47
N ASP A 2 1.62 9.80 20.30
CA ASP A 2 0.80 10.81 20.94
C ASP A 2 -0.44 11.10 20.08
N ILE A 3 -1.60 10.67 20.52
CA ILE A 3 -2.86 10.80 19.77
C ILE A 3 -3.44 12.23 19.83
N THR A 4 -2.88 13.10 20.67
CA THR A 4 -3.35 14.48 20.79
C THR A 4 -2.57 15.46 19.92
N ARG A 5 -1.50 14.98 19.27
CA ARG A 5 -0.60 15.83 18.50
C ARG A 5 -1.01 15.87 17.03
N ALA A 6 -1.05 17.07 16.46
CA ALA A 6 -1.33 17.27 15.05
C ALA A 6 -0.30 16.52 14.18
N THR A 7 -0.75 15.96 13.05
CA THR A 7 0.12 15.27 12.13
C THR A 7 -0.19 15.64 10.68
N PRO A 8 0.83 15.79 9.82
CA PRO A 8 0.62 16.04 8.39
C PRO A 8 -0.14 14.91 7.69
N LEU A 9 -0.03 13.67 8.18
CA LEU A 9 -0.76 12.52 7.62
C LEU A 9 -2.26 12.74 7.64
N LEU A 10 -2.76 13.50 8.60
CA LEU A 10 -4.18 13.76 8.77
C LEU A 10 -4.54 15.21 8.46
N GLY A 11 -3.73 15.88 7.64
CA GLY A 11 -3.98 17.25 7.23
C GLY A 11 -3.89 18.26 8.35
N GLY A 12 -3.08 17.97 9.37
CA GLY A 12 -2.94 18.84 10.52
C GLY A 12 -3.86 18.49 11.69
N LEU A 13 -4.73 17.50 11.52
CA LEU A 13 -5.54 17.00 12.63
C LEU A 13 -4.71 16.09 13.51
N SER A 14 -5.04 16.03 14.79
CA SER A 14 -4.52 14.97 15.66
C SER A 14 -5.26 13.67 15.38
N PRO A 15 -4.66 12.50 15.68
CA PRO A 15 -5.39 11.23 15.60
C PRO A 15 -6.71 11.26 16.38
N GLN A 16 -6.71 11.86 17.56
CA GLN A 16 -7.91 11.98 18.37
C GLN A 16 -9.01 12.76 17.65
N SER A 17 -8.66 13.90 17.03
CA SER A 17 -9.64 14.70 16.29
C SER A 17 -10.14 13.98 15.04
N PHE A 18 -9.25 13.25 14.34
CA PHE A 18 -9.64 12.46 13.19
C PHE A 18 -10.65 11.38 13.59
N MET A 19 -10.40 10.65 14.66
CA MET A 19 -11.29 9.58 15.12
C MET A 19 -12.67 10.16 15.48
N ARG A 20 -12.70 11.33 16.06
CA ARG A 20 -13.96 11.96 16.47
C ARG A 20 -14.73 12.53 15.28
N ARG A 21 -14.05 13.15 14.32
CA ARG A 21 -14.71 13.90 13.23
C ARG A 21 -14.93 13.10 11.96
N HIS A 22 -14.02 12.17 11.64
CA HIS A 22 -13.98 11.51 10.33
C HIS A 22 -14.19 10.00 10.39
N TRP A 23 -13.57 9.33 11.35
CA TRP A 23 -13.59 7.87 11.38
C TRP A 23 -15.02 7.33 11.38
N GLN A 24 -15.34 6.52 10.35
CA GLN A 24 -16.67 5.94 10.16
C GLN A 24 -17.80 6.98 10.02
N LYS A 25 -17.46 8.20 9.68
CA LYS A 25 -18.43 9.29 9.53
C LYS A 25 -18.35 9.95 8.17
N LYS A 26 -17.16 10.38 7.75
CA LYS A 26 -16.96 11.05 6.47
C LYS A 26 -15.52 10.91 6.01
N PRO A 27 -15.27 10.95 4.69
CA PRO A 27 -13.91 10.86 4.17
C PRO A 27 -13.09 12.09 4.50
N LEU A 28 -11.78 11.92 4.50
CA LEU A 28 -10.81 13.01 4.61
C LEU A 28 -9.80 12.85 3.49
N LEU A 29 -9.69 13.89 2.66
CA LEU A 29 -8.66 13.94 1.62
C LEU A 29 -7.53 14.83 2.12
N VAL A 30 -6.33 14.29 2.15
CA VAL A 30 -5.13 15.06 2.52
C VAL A 30 -4.15 14.99 1.37
N ARG A 31 -3.85 16.14 0.77
CA ARG A 31 -2.87 16.22 -0.30
C ARG A 31 -1.47 16.28 0.31
N GLN A 32 -0.53 15.54 -0.31
CA GLN A 32 0.86 15.50 0.16
C GLN A 32 0.96 15.11 1.64
N ALA A 33 0.16 14.11 2.03
CA ALA A 33 0.12 13.65 3.42
C ALA A 33 1.46 13.11 3.90
N VAL A 34 2.26 12.59 2.98
CA VAL A 34 3.62 12.13 3.27
C VAL A 34 4.59 13.09 2.58
N PRO A 35 5.17 14.04 3.33
CA PRO A 35 6.10 15.00 2.74
C PRO A 35 7.32 14.30 2.11
N GLY A 36 7.77 14.82 0.96
CA GLY A 36 8.91 14.24 0.25
C GLY A 36 8.55 13.09 -0.68
N GLY A 37 7.26 12.75 -0.78
CA GLY A 37 6.79 11.69 -1.65
C GLY A 37 6.83 10.32 -1.02
N LEU A 38 6.25 9.35 -1.71
CA LEU A 38 6.13 7.98 -1.23
C LEU A 38 7.08 7.07 -2.02
N ALA A 39 8.35 7.04 -1.60
CA ALA A 39 9.36 6.18 -2.20
C ALA A 39 9.62 4.97 -1.29
N LEU A 40 8.61 4.11 -1.12
CA LEU A 40 8.74 2.93 -0.28
C LEU A 40 9.67 1.89 -0.90
N LEU A 41 9.60 1.73 -2.21
CA LEU A 41 10.44 0.79 -2.93
C LEU A 41 10.45 1.16 -4.41
N SER A 42 11.48 0.71 -5.12
CA SER A 42 11.60 0.90 -6.55
C SER A 42 10.83 -0.20 -7.30
N ARG A 43 10.66 0.01 -8.61
CA ARG A 43 10.06 -1.00 -9.48
C ARG A 43 10.87 -2.29 -9.49
N ALA A 44 12.20 -2.17 -9.52
CA ALA A 44 13.07 -3.33 -9.49
C ALA A 44 12.89 -4.14 -8.20
N GLU A 45 12.79 -3.46 -7.06
CA GLU A 45 12.55 -4.12 -5.78
C GLU A 45 11.20 -4.82 -5.76
N LEU A 46 10.16 -4.21 -6.35
CA LEU A 46 8.84 -4.81 -6.43
C LEU A 46 8.87 -6.10 -7.26
N PHE A 47 9.59 -6.10 -8.38
CA PHE A 47 9.74 -7.29 -9.21
C PHE A 47 10.52 -8.38 -8.49
N GLU A 48 11.52 -8.02 -7.71
CA GLU A 48 12.27 -8.99 -6.90
C GLU A 48 11.36 -9.64 -5.86
N LEU A 49 10.52 -8.87 -5.20
CA LEU A 49 9.54 -9.41 -4.25
C LEU A 49 8.58 -10.37 -4.93
N ALA A 50 8.09 -10.02 -6.11
CA ALA A 50 7.15 -10.87 -6.84
C ALA A 50 7.75 -12.23 -7.22
N ALA A 51 9.07 -12.33 -7.31
CA ALA A 51 9.77 -13.58 -7.64
C ALA A 51 10.03 -14.46 -6.43
N ARG A 52 9.79 -13.98 -5.22
CA ARG A 52 10.08 -14.73 -3.99
C ARG A 52 8.95 -15.69 -3.65
N ASP A 53 9.33 -16.88 -3.13
CA ASP A 53 8.37 -17.89 -2.72
C ASP A 53 7.57 -17.49 -1.48
N ASP A 54 8.16 -16.68 -0.62
CA ASP A 54 7.55 -16.27 0.65
C ASP A 54 6.69 -15.00 0.53
N VAL A 55 6.53 -14.49 -0.69
CA VAL A 55 5.75 -13.30 -0.97
C VAL A 55 4.56 -13.65 -1.85
N GLU A 56 3.37 -13.29 -1.42
CA GLU A 56 2.18 -13.50 -2.24
C GLU A 56 2.08 -12.42 -3.30
N SER A 57 1.99 -12.83 -4.56
CA SER A 57 1.87 -11.92 -5.69
C SER A 57 0.88 -12.44 -6.71
N ARG A 58 0.33 -11.55 -7.52
CA ARG A 58 -0.63 -11.87 -8.56
C ARG A 58 -0.40 -10.98 -9.78
N LEU A 59 -0.46 -11.61 -10.95
CA LEU A 59 -0.42 -10.89 -12.22
C LEU A 59 -1.80 -11.00 -12.86
N ILE A 60 -2.39 -9.85 -13.17
CA ILE A 60 -3.70 -9.77 -13.81
C ILE A 60 -3.50 -9.13 -15.18
N VAL A 61 -3.95 -9.82 -16.21
CA VAL A 61 -3.84 -9.33 -17.60
C VAL A 61 -5.23 -9.33 -18.23
N HIS A 62 -5.58 -8.23 -18.87
CA HIS A 62 -6.78 -8.11 -19.68
C HIS A 62 -6.38 -8.02 -21.14
N ASP A 63 -6.74 -9.05 -21.92
CA ASP A 63 -6.34 -9.14 -23.32
C ASP A 63 -7.50 -9.69 -24.15
N ALA A 64 -7.80 -9.02 -25.26
CA ALA A 64 -8.85 -9.43 -26.19
C ALA A 64 -10.20 -9.72 -25.51
N GLY A 65 -10.56 -8.93 -24.52
CA GLY A 65 -11.81 -9.08 -23.77
C GLY A 65 -11.80 -10.16 -22.70
N ALA A 66 -10.68 -10.84 -22.51
CA ALA A 66 -10.55 -11.90 -21.52
C ALA A 66 -9.62 -11.48 -20.39
N TRP A 67 -9.97 -11.86 -19.16
CA TRP A 67 -9.14 -11.65 -17.98
C TRP A 67 -8.36 -12.93 -17.66
N SER A 68 -7.11 -12.77 -17.29
CA SER A 68 -6.32 -13.89 -16.77
C SER A 68 -5.66 -13.48 -15.45
N LEU A 69 -5.54 -14.47 -14.56
CA LEU A 69 -4.91 -14.31 -13.26
C LEU A 69 -3.84 -15.37 -13.10
N ARG A 70 -2.64 -14.93 -12.73
CA ARG A 70 -1.54 -15.84 -12.45
C ARG A 70 -0.97 -15.53 -11.07
N HIS A 71 -0.88 -16.55 -10.23
CA HIS A 71 -0.28 -16.41 -8.90
C HIS A 71 1.23 -16.53 -8.96
N GLY A 72 1.90 -15.82 -8.00
CA GLY A 72 3.34 -15.93 -7.84
C GLY A 72 3.77 -17.29 -7.27
N PRO A 73 5.08 -17.51 -7.18
CA PRO A 73 6.14 -16.56 -7.52
C PRO A 73 6.23 -16.28 -9.03
N LEU A 74 6.57 -15.04 -9.37
CA LEU A 74 6.61 -14.56 -10.74
C LEU A 74 8.02 -14.10 -11.07
N LYS A 75 8.70 -14.86 -11.93
CA LYS A 75 10.03 -14.47 -12.40
C LYS A 75 9.91 -13.25 -13.31
N ARG A 76 11.01 -12.49 -13.43
CA ARG A 76 11.00 -11.26 -14.21
C ARG A 76 10.46 -11.45 -15.64
N ARG A 77 10.80 -12.55 -16.28
CA ARG A 77 10.34 -12.86 -17.66
C ARG A 77 8.84 -13.15 -17.74
N ALA A 78 8.21 -13.49 -16.63
CA ALA A 78 6.77 -13.73 -16.61
C ALA A 78 5.96 -12.44 -16.51
N ILE A 79 6.62 -11.34 -16.14
CA ILE A 79 5.98 -10.04 -16.00
C ILE A 79 6.07 -9.33 -17.37
N PRO A 80 4.93 -8.82 -17.89
CA PRO A 80 4.93 -8.17 -19.19
C PRO A 80 5.83 -6.94 -19.24
N SER A 81 6.19 -6.52 -20.46
CA SER A 81 6.90 -5.28 -20.68
C SER A 81 6.07 -4.10 -20.18
N LEU A 82 6.73 -3.09 -19.63
CA LEU A 82 6.07 -1.87 -19.18
C LEU A 82 5.37 -1.11 -20.30
N LYS A 83 5.74 -1.39 -21.54
CA LYS A 83 5.09 -0.80 -22.71
C LYS A 83 3.80 -1.50 -23.09
N ARG A 84 3.56 -2.71 -22.59
CA ARG A 84 2.33 -3.46 -22.84
C ARG A 84 1.21 -2.89 -21.96
N PRO A 85 0.03 -2.57 -22.52
CA PRO A 85 -1.11 -2.07 -21.74
C PRO A 85 -1.90 -3.19 -21.08
N HIS A 86 -2.79 -2.81 -20.17
CA HIS A 86 -3.83 -3.65 -19.59
C HIS A 86 -3.31 -4.83 -18.76
N TRP A 87 -2.37 -4.55 -17.89
CA TRP A 87 -1.94 -5.53 -16.90
C TRP A 87 -1.60 -4.84 -15.58
N THR A 88 -1.68 -5.61 -14.51
CA THR A 88 -1.39 -5.14 -13.16
C THR A 88 -0.67 -6.22 -12.38
N LEU A 89 0.34 -5.82 -11.65
CA LEU A 89 1.05 -6.68 -10.71
C LEU A 89 0.68 -6.27 -9.29
N LEU A 90 0.20 -7.23 -8.51
CA LEU A 90 -0.14 -7.03 -7.10
C LEU A 90 0.85 -7.79 -6.24
N VAL A 91 1.37 -7.13 -5.22
CA VAL A 91 2.23 -7.76 -4.21
C VAL A 91 1.57 -7.51 -2.86
N GLN A 92 1.24 -8.58 -2.16
CA GLN A 92 0.55 -8.51 -0.88
C GLN A 92 1.52 -8.60 0.29
N GLY A 93 1.08 -8.06 1.43
CA GLY A 93 1.87 -8.12 2.65
C GLY A 93 3.14 -7.31 2.59
N LEU A 94 3.12 -6.19 1.89
CA LEU A 94 4.31 -5.36 1.69
C LEU A 94 4.96 -4.96 3.02
N ASP A 95 4.15 -4.69 4.04
CA ASP A 95 4.62 -4.32 5.36
C ASP A 95 5.42 -5.44 6.05
N LEU A 96 5.21 -6.69 5.63
CA LEU A 96 5.95 -7.83 6.17
C LEU A 96 7.35 -7.97 5.56
N HIS A 97 7.57 -7.37 4.39
CA HIS A 97 8.79 -7.57 3.62
C HIS A 97 9.60 -6.29 3.41
N VAL A 98 8.98 -5.13 3.54
CA VAL A 98 9.63 -3.82 3.34
C VAL A 98 9.50 -3.01 4.61
N ASN A 99 10.64 -2.72 5.25
CA ASN A 99 10.65 -2.01 6.53
C ASN A 99 10.02 -0.62 6.43
N ALA A 100 10.26 0.10 5.34
CA ALA A 100 9.69 1.43 5.16
C ALA A 100 8.16 1.37 5.10
N ALA A 101 7.59 0.33 4.48
CA ALA A 101 6.14 0.14 4.44
C ALA A 101 5.60 -0.20 5.83
N HIS A 102 6.31 -1.04 6.57
CA HIS A 102 5.95 -1.37 7.95
C HIS A 102 5.93 -0.12 8.83
N GLN A 103 6.94 0.72 8.72
CA GLN A 103 7.02 1.95 9.50
C GLN A 103 5.89 2.92 9.14
N LEU A 104 5.54 3.01 7.86
CA LEU A 104 4.42 3.85 7.45
C LEU A 104 3.11 3.33 8.04
N LEU A 105 2.88 2.03 7.99
CA LEU A 105 1.68 1.42 8.57
C LEU A 105 1.58 1.69 10.07
N GLN A 106 2.68 1.66 10.79
CA GLN A 106 2.70 1.93 12.22
C GLN A 106 2.16 3.32 12.57
N ARG A 107 2.30 4.27 11.66
CA ARG A 107 1.80 5.63 11.89
C ARG A 107 0.27 5.70 11.91
N PHE A 108 -0.42 4.66 11.46
CA PHE A 108 -1.89 4.55 11.48
C PHE A 108 -2.41 3.59 12.55
N ARG A 109 -1.56 3.12 13.45
CA ARG A 109 -1.96 2.12 14.47
C ARG A 109 -2.99 2.63 15.46
N PHE A 110 -3.17 3.94 15.57
CA PHE A 110 -4.25 4.48 16.38
C PHE A 110 -5.63 4.02 15.88
N VAL A 111 -5.76 3.75 14.59
CA VAL A 111 -6.99 3.22 14.00
C VAL A 111 -7.20 1.77 14.43
N ASP A 112 -6.15 0.96 14.37
CA ASP A 112 -6.22 -0.45 14.78
C ASP A 112 -6.73 -0.60 16.21
N ARG A 113 -6.22 0.23 17.11
CA ARG A 113 -6.63 0.17 18.52
C ARG A 113 -8.11 0.42 18.69
N LYS A 114 -8.70 1.28 17.85
CA LYS A 114 -10.13 1.59 17.92
C LYS A 114 -10.97 0.54 17.24
N SER A 115 -10.48 -0.05 16.17
CA SER A 115 -11.24 -1.01 15.38
C SER A 115 -11.36 -2.37 16.07
N VAL A 116 -10.45 -2.70 16.97
CA VAL A 116 -10.48 -3.96 17.71
C VAL A 116 -11.54 -3.95 18.80
N VAL A 117 -11.90 -2.79 19.25
CA VAL A 117 -12.92 -2.61 20.28
C VAL A 117 -14.31 -2.48 19.66
#